data_c549d4790e807159a35bf750ac189bb9
#
_entry.id   c549d4790e807159a35bf750ac189bb9
#
_cell.length_a   1.000
_cell.length_b   1.000
_cell.length_c   1.000
_cell.angle_alpha   90.00
_cell.angle_beta   90.00
_cell.angle_gamma   90.00
#
_symmetry.space_group_name_H-M   'P 1'
#
loop_
_entity.id
_entity.type
_entity.pdbx_description
1 polymer ?
#
loop_
_entity_poly.entity_id
_entity_poly.type
_entity_poly.pdbx_seq_one_letter_code
_entity_poly.pdbx_strand_id
1 'polypeptide(L)'
;MRIAPLAFVGSVNNDLIREVSRITHHNDEAYAGARSVVLAIRATLHEQWDGNSNLVDILLPQLPDTRVRDRLIEVSKISDLVDIAGLGNSGYVVDSVPLAIAAANQVRKIGITGMYKTLINIGGDTDTNCAIAGQVAGALLGASALPERLVSRVNQLSGFDVFYRAVRDFEGWLSDDI
;
A
#
# COMPACT_ATOMS: atom_id res chain seq x y z
N MET A 1 -1.79 6.25 -4.49
CA MET A 1 -0.89 5.27 -5.13
C MET A 1 0.60 5.66 -5.08
N ARG A 2 1.00 6.91 -5.33
CA ARG A 2 2.41 7.33 -5.45
C ARG A 2 3.13 7.65 -4.13
N ILE A 3 2.50 7.43 -2.97
CA ILE A 3 3.02 7.88 -1.66
C ILE A 3 4.09 6.93 -1.08
N ALA A 4 4.17 5.69 -1.57
CA ALA A 4 5.04 4.65 -1.01
C ALA A 4 6.53 5.05 -0.86
N PRO A 5 7.16 5.77 -1.81
CA PRO A 5 8.56 6.17 -1.66
C PRO A 5 8.86 6.95 -0.38
N LEU A 6 7.89 7.72 0.14
CA LEU A 6 8.08 8.44 1.42
C LEU A 6 8.33 7.51 2.61
N ALA A 7 7.89 6.26 2.55
CA ALA A 7 8.10 5.32 3.65
C ALA A 7 9.58 5.00 3.88
N PHE A 8 10.42 5.16 2.86
CA PHE A 8 11.85 4.90 2.92
C PHE A 8 12.68 6.10 3.36
N VAL A 9 12.08 7.29 3.43
CA VAL A 9 12.76 8.51 3.88
C VAL A 9 12.86 8.52 5.40
N GLY A 10 14.08 8.59 5.94
CA GLY A 10 14.34 8.51 7.38
C GLY A 10 13.63 9.60 8.18
N SER A 11 13.62 10.83 7.65
CA SER A 11 13.03 12.02 8.28
C SER A 11 11.52 12.21 7.98
N VAL A 12 10.82 11.20 7.42
CA VAL A 12 9.40 11.33 7.11
C VAL A 12 8.57 11.64 8.36
N ASN A 13 7.76 12.68 8.27
CA ASN A 13 6.82 13.10 9.31
C ASN A 13 5.43 13.37 8.74
N ASN A 14 4.49 13.69 9.62
CA ASN A 14 3.10 13.91 9.25
C ASN A 14 2.90 15.10 8.29
N ASP A 15 3.69 16.15 8.47
CA ASP A 15 3.59 17.35 7.63
C ASP A 15 4.07 17.06 6.22
N LEU A 16 5.17 16.33 6.05
CA LEU A 16 5.66 15.92 4.75
C LEU A 16 4.65 15.02 4.01
N ILE A 17 4.04 14.04 4.70
CA ILE A 17 3.01 13.20 4.11
C ILE A 17 1.81 14.05 3.66
N ARG A 18 1.39 15.01 4.48
CA ARG A 18 0.28 15.93 4.18
C ARG A 18 0.59 16.79 2.97
N GLU A 19 1.78 17.40 2.90
CA GLU A 19 2.19 18.25 1.78
C GLU A 19 2.26 17.47 0.47
N VAL A 20 2.86 16.28 0.46
CA VAL A 20 2.90 15.43 -0.75
C VAL A 20 1.50 14.97 -1.17
N SER A 21 0.60 14.67 -0.21
CA SER A 21 -0.79 14.36 -0.49
C SER A 21 -1.53 15.53 -1.15
N ARG A 22 -1.30 16.76 -0.66
CA ARG A 22 -1.90 18.00 -1.14
C ARG A 22 -1.53 18.37 -2.58
N ILE A 23 -0.44 17.85 -3.14
CA ILE A 23 -0.11 18.08 -4.55
C ILE A 23 -1.29 17.70 -5.47
N THR A 24 -2.12 16.74 -5.05
CA THR A 24 -3.28 16.29 -5.86
C THR A 24 -4.61 16.31 -5.12
N HIS A 25 -4.62 16.20 -3.78
CA HIS A 25 -5.84 16.04 -3.01
C HIS A 25 -5.80 16.87 -1.73
N HIS A 26 -6.73 17.84 -1.61
CA HIS A 26 -6.80 18.80 -0.50
C HIS A 26 -7.89 18.42 0.51
N ASN A 27 -7.87 17.18 1.03
CA ASN A 27 -8.81 16.73 2.05
C ASN A 27 -8.16 15.77 3.03
N ASP A 28 -8.76 15.65 4.22
CA ASP A 28 -8.21 14.85 5.32
C ASP A 28 -8.32 13.35 5.06
N GLU A 29 -9.30 12.88 4.28
CA GLU A 29 -9.41 11.47 3.90
C GLU A 29 -8.23 11.03 3.01
N ALA A 30 -7.85 11.87 2.05
CA ALA A 30 -6.69 11.60 1.20
C ALA A 30 -5.39 11.56 2.02
N TYR A 31 -5.23 12.47 2.97
CA TYR A 31 -4.11 12.45 3.90
C TYR A 31 -4.10 11.19 4.77
N ALA A 32 -5.25 10.81 5.36
CA ALA A 32 -5.37 9.62 6.19
C ALA A 32 -5.04 8.35 5.38
N GLY A 33 -5.54 8.24 4.15
CA GLY A 33 -5.21 7.14 3.24
C GLY A 33 -3.72 7.09 2.88
N ALA A 34 -3.12 8.24 2.53
CA ALA A 34 -1.69 8.32 2.25
C ALA A 34 -0.85 7.92 3.46
N ARG A 35 -1.21 8.42 4.65
CA ARG A 35 -0.55 8.07 5.91
C ARG A 35 -0.67 6.58 6.23
N SER A 36 -1.84 5.98 6.02
CA SER A 36 -2.05 4.54 6.22
C SER A 36 -1.08 3.70 5.39
N VAL A 37 -0.87 4.04 4.12
CA VAL A 37 0.06 3.33 3.23
C VAL A 37 1.51 3.51 3.68
N VAL A 38 1.93 4.74 4.02
CA VAL A 38 3.29 5.01 4.53
C VAL A 38 3.55 4.23 5.81
N LEU A 39 2.63 4.29 6.78
CA LEU A 39 2.75 3.57 8.04
C LEU A 39 2.79 2.05 7.84
N ALA A 40 1.96 1.50 6.94
CA ALA A 40 1.96 0.07 6.61
C ALA A 40 3.32 -0.41 6.08
N ILE A 41 3.91 0.34 5.15
CA ILE A 41 5.25 0.04 4.62
C ILE A 41 6.30 0.19 5.72
N ARG A 42 6.27 1.26 6.51
CA ARG A 42 7.22 1.45 7.61
C ARG A 42 7.11 0.37 8.69
N ALA A 43 5.91 -0.13 8.96
CA ALA A 43 5.73 -1.25 9.88
C ALA A 43 6.50 -2.50 9.43
N THR A 44 6.62 -2.75 8.12
CA THR A 44 7.47 -3.83 7.60
C THR A 44 8.95 -3.50 7.68
N LEU A 45 9.35 -2.29 7.29
CA LEU A 45 10.76 -1.87 7.26
C LEU A 45 11.39 -1.84 8.66
N HIS A 46 10.59 -1.56 9.69
CA HIS A 46 11.02 -1.53 11.10
C HIS A 46 10.67 -2.81 11.87
N GLU A 47 10.36 -3.90 11.19
CA GLU A 47 10.06 -5.22 11.76
C GLU A 47 8.90 -5.21 12.79
N GLN A 48 8.03 -4.18 12.74
CA GLN A 48 6.84 -4.08 13.59
C GLN A 48 5.70 -4.98 13.09
N TRP A 49 5.74 -5.35 11.79
CA TRP A 49 4.79 -6.24 11.15
C TRP A 49 5.50 -7.22 10.23
N ASP A 50 5.30 -8.51 10.50
CA ASP A 50 5.89 -9.64 9.77
C ASP A 50 4.89 -10.37 8.86
N GLY A 51 3.66 -9.85 8.77
CA GLY A 51 2.57 -10.45 7.98
C GLY A 51 1.75 -11.52 8.72
N ASN A 52 2.01 -11.78 10.00
CA ASN A 52 1.29 -12.78 10.80
C ASN A 52 0.26 -12.14 11.75
N SER A 53 0.50 -10.92 12.20
CA SER A 53 -0.44 -10.15 13.01
C SER A 53 -1.34 -9.27 12.14
N ASN A 54 -2.41 -8.71 12.73
CA ASN A 54 -3.28 -7.80 11.99
C ASN A 54 -2.61 -6.43 11.83
N LEU A 55 -2.26 -6.08 10.60
CA LEU A 55 -1.63 -4.80 10.26
C LEU A 55 -2.47 -3.59 10.74
N VAL A 56 -3.79 -3.69 10.65
CA VAL A 56 -4.68 -2.58 11.04
C VAL A 56 -4.49 -2.18 12.48
N ASP A 57 -4.24 -3.12 13.40
CA ASP A 57 -4.04 -2.81 14.83
C ASP A 57 -2.80 -1.94 15.07
N ILE A 58 -1.80 -2.05 14.21
CA ILE A 58 -0.58 -1.22 14.24
C ILE A 58 -0.86 0.20 13.71
N LEU A 59 -1.75 0.31 12.71
CA LEU A 59 -2.06 1.58 12.05
C LEU A 59 -3.00 2.46 12.85
N LEU A 60 -4.07 1.88 13.42
CA LEU A 60 -5.17 2.62 14.05
C LEU A 60 -4.76 3.66 15.09
N PRO A 61 -3.80 3.38 16.00
CA PRO A 61 -3.39 4.36 17.01
C PRO A 61 -2.75 5.62 16.45
N GLN A 62 -2.28 5.54 15.19
CA GLN A 62 -1.52 6.60 14.55
C GLN A 62 -2.34 7.38 13.53
N LEU A 63 -3.57 6.96 13.23
CA LEU A 63 -4.40 7.59 12.21
C LEU A 63 -5.33 8.66 12.82
N PRO A 64 -5.55 9.79 12.11
CA PRO A 64 -6.52 10.79 12.52
C PRO A 64 -7.94 10.21 12.44
N ASP A 65 -8.85 10.84 13.18
CA ASP A 65 -10.27 10.52 13.17
C ASP A 65 -10.88 10.92 11.81
N THR A 66 -11.14 9.94 10.97
CA THR A 66 -11.57 10.06 9.57
C THR A 66 -12.33 8.83 9.14
N ARG A 67 -13.08 8.93 8.04
CA ARG A 67 -13.81 7.79 7.46
C ARG A 67 -12.87 6.66 6.98
N VAL A 68 -11.63 6.98 6.57
CA VAL A 68 -10.61 5.97 6.27
C VAL A 68 -10.29 5.14 7.51
N ARG A 69 -10.11 5.80 8.66
CA ARG A 69 -9.86 5.11 9.93
C ARG A 69 -11.05 4.25 10.36
N ASP A 70 -12.28 4.79 10.26
CA ASP A 70 -13.50 4.04 10.57
C ASP A 70 -13.64 2.80 9.70
N ARG A 71 -13.40 2.93 8.38
CA ARG A 71 -13.45 1.81 7.45
C ARG A 71 -12.34 0.77 7.75
N LEU A 72 -11.15 1.18 8.18
CA LEU A 72 -10.12 0.24 8.65
C LEU A 72 -10.59 -0.55 9.88
N ILE A 73 -11.31 0.07 10.81
CA ILE A 73 -11.92 -0.63 11.96
C ILE A 73 -12.98 -1.63 11.49
N GLU A 74 -13.78 -1.30 10.49
CA GLU A 74 -14.79 -2.20 9.94
C GLU A 74 -14.13 -3.41 9.28
N VAL A 75 -13.19 -3.21 8.37
CA VAL A 75 -12.53 -4.29 7.63
C VAL A 75 -11.67 -5.17 8.52
N SER A 76 -11.14 -4.67 9.64
CA SER A 76 -10.34 -5.49 10.58
C SER A 76 -11.14 -6.63 11.23
N LYS A 77 -12.46 -6.54 11.21
CA LYS A 77 -13.38 -7.53 11.79
C LYS A 77 -13.85 -8.58 10.77
N ILE A 78 -13.50 -8.41 9.50
CA ILE A 78 -13.95 -9.24 8.39
C ILE A 78 -12.74 -9.99 7.84
N SER A 79 -12.88 -11.30 7.64
CA SER A 79 -11.78 -12.13 7.15
C SER A 79 -11.81 -12.35 5.63
N ASP A 80 -13.00 -12.29 5.01
CA ASP A 80 -13.16 -12.51 3.58
C ASP A 80 -13.02 -11.22 2.78
N LEU A 81 -12.15 -11.21 1.76
CA LEU A 81 -11.91 -10.02 0.94
C LEU A 81 -13.11 -9.65 0.06
N VAL A 82 -13.98 -10.60 -0.29
CA VAL A 82 -15.20 -10.33 -1.05
C VAL A 82 -16.20 -9.58 -0.19
N ASP A 83 -16.36 -10.00 1.08
CA ASP A 83 -17.20 -9.31 2.04
C ASP A 83 -16.68 -7.90 2.34
N ILE A 84 -15.35 -7.74 2.48
CA ILE A 84 -14.72 -6.44 2.64
C ILE A 84 -14.99 -5.53 1.43
N ALA A 85 -14.90 -6.07 0.22
CA ALA A 85 -15.19 -5.32 -1.00
C ALA A 85 -16.67 -4.92 -1.12
N GLY A 86 -17.57 -5.64 -0.46
CA GLY A 86 -18.97 -5.26 -0.31
C GLY A 86 -19.17 -3.93 0.44
N LEU A 87 -18.19 -3.51 1.25
CA LEU A 87 -18.17 -2.19 1.90
C LEU A 87 -17.69 -1.08 0.96
N GLY A 88 -17.00 -1.41 -0.13
CA GLY A 88 -16.51 -0.49 -1.15
C GLY A 88 -15.23 -1.01 -1.81
N ASN A 89 -15.17 -0.91 -3.14
CA ASN A 89 -14.03 -1.33 -3.97
C ASN A 89 -13.67 -0.31 -5.07
N SER A 90 -14.20 0.92 -4.95
CA SER A 90 -13.97 2.00 -5.91
C SER A 90 -12.59 2.65 -5.73
N GLY A 91 -12.25 3.61 -6.62
CA GLY A 91 -11.05 4.45 -6.49
C GLY A 91 -11.13 5.50 -5.37
N TYR A 92 -12.26 5.61 -4.67
CA TYR A 92 -12.39 6.49 -3.53
C TYR A 92 -11.52 5.99 -2.37
N VAL A 93 -10.76 6.89 -1.76
CA VAL A 93 -9.74 6.55 -0.75
C VAL A 93 -10.28 5.77 0.45
N VAL A 94 -11.54 6.01 0.85
CA VAL A 94 -12.22 5.29 1.94
C VAL A 94 -12.55 3.85 1.57
N ASP A 95 -12.63 3.53 0.28
CA ASP A 95 -12.85 2.18 -0.24
C ASP A 95 -11.51 1.50 -0.55
N SER A 96 -10.69 2.15 -1.38
CA SER A 96 -9.48 1.55 -1.95
C SER A 96 -8.38 1.26 -0.92
N VAL A 97 -8.10 2.19 0.00
CA VAL A 97 -7.00 1.99 0.96
C VAL A 97 -7.30 0.90 1.97
N PRO A 98 -8.50 0.86 2.64
CA PRO A 98 -8.81 -0.23 3.56
C PRO A 98 -8.87 -1.60 2.89
N LEU A 99 -9.45 -1.71 1.69
CA LEU A 99 -9.48 -2.96 0.93
C LEU A 99 -8.06 -3.45 0.57
N ALA A 100 -7.21 -2.54 0.10
CA ALA A 100 -5.83 -2.86 -0.26
C ALA A 100 -4.99 -3.28 0.95
N ILE A 101 -5.14 -2.61 2.10
CA ILE A 101 -4.48 -2.99 3.37
C ILE A 101 -4.96 -4.36 3.85
N ALA A 102 -6.27 -4.62 3.79
CA ALA A 102 -6.81 -5.94 4.14
C ALA A 102 -6.28 -7.05 3.22
N ALA A 103 -6.14 -6.78 1.92
CA ALA A 103 -5.56 -7.71 0.97
C ALA A 103 -4.07 -7.98 1.25
N ALA A 104 -3.30 -6.93 1.51
CA ALA A 104 -1.89 -7.06 1.89
C ALA A 104 -1.72 -7.84 3.20
N ASN A 105 -2.61 -7.64 4.17
CA ASN A 105 -2.61 -8.37 5.44
C ASN A 105 -2.76 -9.89 5.28
N GLN A 106 -3.30 -10.33 4.17
CA GLN A 106 -3.47 -11.77 3.87
C GLN A 106 -2.35 -12.35 3.00
N VAL A 107 -1.37 -11.55 2.57
CA VAL A 107 -0.40 -11.96 1.56
C VAL A 107 0.46 -13.16 1.99
N ARG A 108 0.77 -13.33 3.27
CA ARG A 108 1.47 -14.52 3.79
C ARG A 108 0.66 -15.80 3.58
N LYS A 109 -0.68 -15.70 3.68
CA LYS A 109 -1.59 -16.84 3.56
C LYS A 109 -1.85 -17.23 2.10
N ILE A 110 -2.09 -16.25 1.23
CA ILE A 110 -2.56 -16.49 -0.13
C ILE A 110 -1.49 -16.25 -1.22
N GLY A 111 -0.35 -15.72 -0.82
CA GLY A 111 0.72 -15.31 -1.72
C GLY A 111 0.38 -14.06 -2.54
N ILE A 112 1.39 -13.44 -3.14
CA ILE A 112 1.19 -12.20 -3.91
C ILE A 112 0.33 -12.43 -5.16
N THR A 113 0.50 -13.57 -5.83
CA THR A 113 -0.34 -13.95 -6.99
C THR A 113 -1.79 -14.18 -6.59
N GLY A 114 -2.04 -14.82 -5.44
CA GLY A 114 -3.38 -15.02 -4.88
C GLY A 114 -4.04 -13.70 -4.54
N MET A 115 -3.32 -12.80 -3.88
CA MET A 115 -3.78 -11.46 -3.55
C MET A 115 -4.24 -10.69 -4.81
N TYR A 116 -3.42 -10.63 -5.85
CA TYR A 116 -3.79 -9.96 -7.10
C TYR A 116 -4.99 -10.62 -7.79
N LYS A 117 -5.02 -11.96 -7.86
CA LYS A 117 -6.17 -12.68 -8.45
C LYS A 117 -7.47 -12.37 -7.71
N THR A 118 -7.43 -12.34 -6.38
CA THR A 118 -8.61 -12.02 -5.56
C THR A 118 -9.08 -10.59 -5.83
N LEU A 119 -8.19 -9.59 -5.79
CA LEU A 119 -8.54 -8.20 -6.06
C LEU A 119 -9.09 -7.99 -7.48
N ILE A 120 -8.52 -8.65 -8.49
CA ILE A 120 -9.00 -8.59 -9.88
C ILE A 120 -10.41 -9.20 -9.99
N ASN A 121 -10.67 -10.35 -9.36
CA ASN A 121 -11.96 -11.01 -9.39
C ASN A 121 -13.06 -10.23 -8.65
N ILE A 122 -12.71 -9.52 -7.58
CA ILE A 122 -13.60 -8.60 -6.87
C ILE A 122 -14.07 -7.47 -7.79
N GLY A 123 -13.23 -6.99 -8.69
CA GLY A 123 -13.55 -5.89 -9.60
C GLY A 123 -13.44 -4.51 -8.95
N GLY A 124 -14.20 -3.55 -9.46
CA GLY A 124 -14.09 -2.15 -9.07
C GLY A 124 -12.84 -1.50 -9.65
N ASP A 125 -12.18 -0.64 -8.89
CA ASP A 125 -10.92 0.04 -9.29
C ASP A 125 -9.72 -0.89 -9.03
N THR A 126 -9.60 -1.93 -9.87
CA THR A 126 -8.64 -3.02 -9.68
C THR A 126 -7.19 -2.57 -9.77
N ASP A 127 -6.86 -1.62 -10.62
CA ASP A 127 -5.50 -1.10 -10.78
C ASP A 127 -5.05 -0.32 -9.55
N THR A 128 -5.90 0.55 -9.00
CA THR A 128 -5.64 1.27 -7.75
C THR A 128 -5.50 0.30 -6.57
N ASN A 129 -6.45 -0.62 -6.41
CA ASN A 129 -6.46 -1.57 -5.30
C ASN A 129 -5.24 -2.50 -5.35
N CYS A 130 -4.90 -3.04 -6.53
CA CYS A 130 -3.71 -3.85 -6.72
C CYS A 130 -2.40 -3.06 -6.52
N ALA A 131 -2.35 -1.80 -6.98
CA ALA A 131 -1.16 -0.97 -6.82
C ALA A 131 -0.87 -0.69 -5.34
N ILE A 132 -1.88 -0.32 -4.55
CA ILE A 132 -1.70 -0.04 -3.11
C ILE A 132 -1.35 -1.32 -2.34
N ALA A 133 -2.11 -2.40 -2.55
CA ALA A 133 -1.84 -3.69 -1.90
C ALA A 133 -0.44 -4.22 -2.25
N GLY A 134 -0.03 -4.08 -3.52
CA GLY A 134 1.28 -4.50 -4.00
C GLY A 134 2.44 -3.73 -3.39
N GLN A 135 2.27 -2.44 -3.09
CA GLN A 135 3.31 -1.63 -2.40
C GLN A 135 3.56 -2.16 -0.99
N VAL A 136 2.50 -2.44 -0.22
CA VAL A 136 2.62 -2.97 1.14
C VAL A 136 3.14 -4.41 1.14
N ALA A 137 2.55 -5.27 0.30
CA ALA A 137 2.97 -6.66 0.18
C ALA A 137 4.41 -6.80 -0.36
N GLY A 138 4.80 -5.95 -1.31
CA GLY A 138 6.15 -5.91 -1.85
C GLY A 138 7.20 -5.50 -0.83
N ALA A 139 6.88 -4.52 0.03
CA ALA A 139 7.76 -4.12 1.13
C ALA A 139 7.97 -5.28 2.14
N LEU A 140 6.91 -6.07 2.39
CA LEU A 140 6.97 -7.22 3.31
C LEU A 140 7.75 -8.41 2.72
N LEU A 141 7.54 -8.72 1.45
CA LEU A 141 8.03 -9.96 0.85
C LEU A 141 9.37 -9.80 0.11
N GLY A 142 9.70 -8.56 -0.26
CA GLY A 142 10.87 -8.26 -1.08
C GLY A 142 10.69 -8.60 -2.57
N ALA A 143 11.65 -8.15 -3.38
CA ALA A 143 11.60 -8.30 -4.83
C ALA A 143 11.65 -9.78 -5.30
N SER A 144 12.33 -10.65 -4.54
CA SER A 144 12.46 -12.09 -4.86
C SER A 144 11.14 -12.86 -4.80
N ALA A 145 10.15 -12.34 -4.09
CA ALA A 145 8.81 -12.95 -4.01
C ALA A 145 7.89 -12.55 -5.16
N LEU A 146 8.30 -11.59 -6.00
CA LEU A 146 7.50 -11.16 -7.15
C LEU A 146 7.48 -12.26 -8.22
N PRO A 147 6.30 -12.60 -8.78
CA PRO A 147 6.20 -13.60 -9.83
C PRO A 147 7.01 -13.19 -11.06
N GLU A 148 7.97 -14.04 -11.48
CA GLU A 148 8.89 -13.77 -12.59
C GLU A 148 8.15 -13.37 -13.87
N ARG A 149 7.00 -14.01 -14.14
CA ARG A 149 6.16 -13.68 -15.31
C ARG A 149 5.64 -12.24 -15.27
N LEU A 150 5.30 -11.70 -14.10
CA LEU A 150 4.83 -10.32 -13.96
C LEU A 150 6.00 -9.35 -14.12
N VAL A 151 7.12 -9.63 -13.48
CA VAL A 151 8.36 -8.84 -13.61
C VAL A 151 8.81 -8.78 -15.08
N SER A 152 8.86 -9.91 -15.76
CA SER A 152 9.23 -9.97 -17.18
C SER A 152 8.29 -9.13 -18.06
N ARG A 153 6.98 -9.15 -17.79
CA ARG A 153 6.01 -8.32 -18.54
C ARG A 153 6.19 -6.83 -18.31
N VAL A 154 6.43 -6.44 -17.04
CA VAL A 154 6.67 -5.03 -16.70
C VAL A 154 7.94 -4.52 -17.37
N ASN A 155 9.00 -5.32 -17.40
CA ASN A 155 10.27 -4.98 -18.07
C ASN A 155 10.13 -4.78 -19.59
N GLN A 156 9.08 -5.31 -20.21
CA GLN A 156 8.79 -5.15 -21.64
C GLN A 156 7.92 -3.91 -21.96
N LEU A 157 7.42 -3.20 -20.93
CA LEU A 157 6.61 -2.01 -21.16
C LEU A 157 7.46 -0.86 -21.68
N SER A 158 6.92 -0.14 -22.67
CA SER A 158 7.54 1.08 -23.18
C SER A 158 7.70 2.10 -22.04
N GLY A 159 8.90 2.66 -21.89
CA GLY A 159 9.21 3.62 -20.84
C GLY A 159 9.57 3.02 -19.47
N PHE A 160 9.58 1.69 -19.33
CA PHE A 160 9.97 1.05 -18.08
C PHE A 160 11.42 1.37 -17.69
N ASP A 161 12.31 1.56 -18.66
CA ASP A 161 13.69 1.97 -18.44
C ASP A 161 13.81 3.32 -17.72
N VAL A 162 12.91 4.26 -18.01
CA VAL A 162 12.83 5.56 -17.31
C VAL A 162 12.42 5.36 -15.86
N PHE A 163 11.38 4.55 -15.63
CA PHE A 163 10.92 4.21 -14.29
C PHE A 163 12.03 3.47 -13.49
N TYR A 164 12.69 2.49 -14.12
CA TYR A 164 13.75 1.72 -13.47
C TYR A 164 14.94 2.62 -13.07
N ARG A 165 15.33 3.56 -13.93
CA ARG A 165 16.35 4.55 -13.59
C ARG A 165 15.94 5.41 -12.41
N ALA A 166 14.70 5.93 -12.39
CA ALA A 166 14.21 6.73 -11.27
C ALA A 166 14.23 5.96 -9.94
N VAL A 167 13.92 4.66 -9.94
CA VAL A 167 14.04 3.82 -8.75
C VAL A 167 15.49 3.68 -8.30
N ARG A 168 16.42 3.43 -9.23
CA ARG A 168 17.86 3.32 -8.94
C ARG A 168 18.47 4.63 -8.42
N ASP A 169 18.07 5.76 -8.99
CA ASP A 169 18.52 7.07 -8.53
C ASP A 169 18.00 7.33 -7.11
N PHE A 170 16.79 6.94 -6.79
CA PHE A 170 16.22 7.03 -5.44
C PHE A 170 16.95 6.12 -4.43
N GLU A 171 17.29 4.89 -4.82
CA GLU A 171 18.11 3.99 -3.98
C GLU A 171 19.49 4.60 -3.68
N GLY A 172 20.14 5.20 -4.68
CA GLY A 172 21.40 5.90 -4.52
C GLY A 172 21.29 7.06 -3.53
N TRP A 173 20.27 7.90 -3.70
CA TRP A 173 20.01 9.03 -2.79
C TRP A 173 19.76 8.56 -1.34
N LEU A 174 19.01 7.49 -1.13
CA LEU A 174 18.79 6.94 0.22
C LEU A 174 20.08 6.44 0.88
N SER A 175 21.03 5.93 0.09
CA SER A 175 22.31 5.43 0.60
C SER A 175 23.26 6.54 1.02
N ASP A 176 23.12 7.73 0.45
CA ASP A 176 23.95 8.90 0.74
C ASP A 176 23.48 9.66 2.00
N ASP A 177 22.23 9.42 2.46
CA ASP A 177 21.64 10.06 3.65
C ASP A 177 21.80 9.24 4.95
N ILE A 178 22.50 8.09 4.89
CA ILE A 178 22.80 7.21 6.05
C ILE A 178 24.27 7.33 6.44
#